data_0a4fb0772da37d7bebd255f46e1b9f78
#
_entry.id   0a4fb0772da37d7bebd255f46e1b9f78
#
_cell.length_a   1.000
_cell.length_b   1.000
_cell.length_c   1.000
_cell.angle_alpha   90.00
_cell.angle_beta   90.00
_cell.angle_gamma   90.00
#
_symmetry.space_group_name_H-M   'P 1'
#
loop_
_entity.id
_entity.type
_entity.pdbx_description
1 polymer ?
#
loop_
_entity_poly.entity_id
_entity_poly.type
_entity_poly.pdbx_seq_one_letter_code
_entity_poly.pdbx_strand_id
1 'polypeptide(L)'
;MENRAVIIGIAGGSASGKTSIAQSIYDRFKGSHRVKIIKQDDYYKDQSDKTMEERVKTNYDHPFAFDNDLLVSDLKKLKQKQRIEKPTYDYAKHTRSDITEVIEDRDVIILEGIFVLAEEEVRNLCDILIYVDTDADIRFIRRLRRDVEERARTVDSVCNQYLETVRPMHEQFI
;
A
#
# COMPACT_ATOMS: atom_id res chain seq x y z
N MET A 1 -11.01 2.92 29.10
CA MET A 1 -10.24 2.91 27.83
C MET A 1 -11.07 2.20 26.79
N GLU A 2 -11.27 2.85 25.67
CA GLU A 2 -11.98 2.19 24.56
C GLU A 2 -11.15 0.98 24.09
N ASN A 3 -11.77 -0.19 24.07
CA ASN A 3 -11.16 -1.44 23.59
C ASN A 3 -11.15 -1.43 22.06
N ARG A 4 -10.33 -0.57 21.46
CA ARG A 4 -10.19 -0.43 20.01
C ARG A 4 -8.73 -0.58 19.57
N ALA A 5 -8.52 -0.98 18.32
CA ALA A 5 -7.19 -1.01 17.74
C ALA A 5 -6.70 0.40 17.41
N VAL A 6 -5.38 0.58 17.49
CA VAL A 6 -4.69 1.78 17.01
C VAL A 6 -4.30 1.55 15.55
N ILE A 7 -4.58 2.52 14.68
CA ILE A 7 -4.19 2.48 13.28
C ILE A 7 -3.11 3.53 13.03
N ILE A 8 -1.96 3.06 12.54
CA ILE A 8 -0.84 3.88 12.13
C ILE A 8 -0.80 3.90 10.60
N GLY A 9 -1.03 5.06 10.00
CA GLY A 9 -0.96 5.26 8.55
C GLY A 9 0.43 5.76 8.14
N ILE A 10 1.07 5.09 7.19
CA ILE A 10 2.39 5.44 6.67
C ILE A 10 2.28 5.66 5.17
N ALA A 11 2.51 6.88 4.73
CA ALA A 11 2.54 7.26 3.32
C ALA A 11 3.93 7.75 2.89
N GLY A 12 4.11 7.87 1.61
CA GLY A 12 5.32 8.36 0.97
C GLY A 12 5.41 7.85 -0.46
N GLY A 13 6.20 8.51 -1.30
CA GLY A 13 6.37 8.11 -2.68
C GLY A 13 6.93 6.71 -2.84
N SER A 14 6.82 6.15 -4.04
CA SER A 14 7.43 4.86 -4.38
C SER A 14 8.93 4.87 -4.03
N ALA A 15 9.40 3.82 -3.38
CA ALA A 15 10.79 3.65 -2.92
C ALA A 15 11.27 4.70 -1.89
N SER A 16 10.35 5.35 -1.17
CA SER A 16 10.70 6.29 -0.08
C SER A 16 11.21 5.61 1.19
N GLY A 17 10.96 4.32 1.39
CA GLY A 17 11.33 3.58 2.60
C GLY A 17 10.18 3.30 3.56
N LYS A 18 8.91 3.56 3.16
CA LYS A 18 7.73 3.30 4.03
C LYS A 18 7.63 1.86 4.50
N THR A 19 7.92 0.88 3.64
CA THR A 19 7.89 -0.54 4.02
C THR A 19 8.93 -0.85 5.10
N SER A 20 10.13 -0.28 5.00
CA SER A 20 11.18 -0.44 6.02
C SER A 20 10.78 0.19 7.35
N ILE A 21 10.14 1.35 7.33
CA ILE A 21 9.63 2.03 8.54
C ILE A 21 8.50 1.21 9.16
N ALA A 22 7.55 0.72 8.35
CA ALA A 22 6.48 -0.16 8.82
C ALA A 22 7.04 -1.40 9.51
N GLN A 23 8.05 -2.04 8.91
CA GLN A 23 8.71 -3.21 9.48
C GLN A 23 9.43 -2.88 10.79
N SER A 24 10.11 -1.75 10.89
CA SER A 24 10.78 -1.32 12.11
C SER A 24 9.79 -1.10 13.26
N ILE A 25 8.63 -0.50 12.98
CA ILE A 25 7.57 -0.32 13.99
C ILE A 25 6.99 -1.68 14.39
N TYR A 26 6.73 -2.55 13.44
CA TYR A 26 6.26 -3.92 13.71
C TYR A 26 7.23 -4.66 14.62
N ASP A 27 8.52 -4.68 14.30
CA ASP A 27 9.55 -5.37 15.07
C ASP A 27 9.68 -4.82 16.49
N ARG A 28 9.45 -3.52 16.66
CA ARG A 28 9.50 -2.87 17.98
C ARG A 28 8.35 -3.32 18.90
N PHE A 29 7.16 -3.51 18.37
CA PHE A 29 5.95 -3.75 19.15
C PHE A 29 5.45 -5.19 19.15
N LYS A 30 5.87 -6.04 18.22
CA LYS A 30 5.38 -7.43 18.08
C LYS A 30 5.58 -8.31 19.33
N GLY A 31 6.54 -7.97 20.19
CA GLY A 31 6.79 -8.71 21.44
C GLY A 31 5.85 -8.37 22.59
N SER A 32 5.13 -7.24 22.50
CA SER A 32 4.25 -6.73 23.56
C SER A 32 2.79 -6.52 23.11
N HIS A 33 2.55 -6.44 21.82
CA HIS A 33 1.23 -6.18 21.22
C HIS A 33 0.99 -7.09 20.02
N ARG A 34 -0.28 -7.35 19.71
CA ARG A 34 -0.69 -8.05 18.49
C ARG A 34 -0.71 -7.03 17.34
N VAL A 35 0.35 -7.00 16.56
CA VAL A 35 0.56 -6.05 15.47
C VAL A 35 0.36 -6.72 14.13
N LYS A 36 -0.23 -6.02 13.16
CA LYS A 36 -0.34 -6.46 11.77
C LYS A 36 0.04 -5.31 10.83
N ILE A 37 0.87 -5.61 9.83
CA ILE A 37 1.11 -4.71 8.70
C ILE A 37 0.11 -5.05 7.59
N ILE A 38 -0.55 -4.02 7.07
CA ILE A 38 -1.43 -4.07 5.90
C ILE A 38 -0.85 -3.15 4.82
N LYS A 39 -0.70 -3.69 3.62
CA LYS A 39 -0.26 -2.93 2.46
C LYS A 39 -1.48 -2.43 1.68
N GLN A 40 -1.53 -1.13 1.38
CA GLN A 40 -2.56 -0.57 0.51
C GLN A 40 -2.57 -1.26 -0.86
N ASP A 41 -1.41 -1.70 -1.35
CA ASP A 41 -1.27 -2.40 -2.64
C ASP A 41 -2.09 -3.70 -2.72
N ASP A 42 -2.41 -4.34 -1.59
CA ASP A 42 -3.29 -5.52 -1.58
C ASP A 42 -4.74 -5.16 -1.96
N TYR A 43 -5.09 -3.88 -1.93
CA TYR A 43 -6.43 -3.36 -2.24
C TYR A 43 -6.56 -2.77 -3.65
N TYR A 44 -5.65 -3.11 -4.57
CA TYR A 44 -5.91 -2.84 -5.99
C TYR A 44 -7.22 -3.49 -6.43
N LYS A 45 -7.94 -2.82 -7.31
CA LYS A 45 -9.21 -3.31 -7.84
C LYS A 45 -9.05 -4.64 -8.55
N ASP A 46 -10.07 -5.48 -8.45
CA ASP A 46 -10.18 -6.67 -9.26
C ASP A 46 -10.29 -6.28 -10.74
N GLN A 47 -9.53 -6.96 -11.58
CA GLN A 47 -9.50 -6.76 -13.04
C GLN A 47 -9.72 -8.09 -13.77
N SER A 48 -10.34 -9.07 -13.14
CA SER A 48 -10.61 -10.39 -13.71
C SER A 48 -11.48 -10.33 -14.96
N ASP A 49 -12.29 -9.27 -15.12
CA ASP A 49 -13.12 -8.97 -16.28
C ASP A 49 -12.34 -8.41 -17.49
N LYS A 50 -11.07 -8.05 -17.30
CA LYS A 50 -10.20 -7.48 -18.35
C LYS A 50 -9.21 -8.52 -18.87
N THR A 51 -8.79 -8.34 -20.13
CA THR A 51 -7.69 -9.10 -20.73
C THR A 51 -6.35 -8.75 -20.07
N MET A 52 -5.36 -9.62 -20.17
CA MET A 52 -4.01 -9.35 -19.65
C MET A 52 -3.41 -8.09 -20.26
N GLU A 53 -3.63 -7.86 -21.56
CA GLU A 53 -3.14 -6.67 -22.25
C GLU A 53 -3.73 -5.37 -21.66
N GLU A 54 -5.03 -5.37 -21.33
CA GLU A 54 -5.70 -4.24 -20.69
C GLU A 54 -5.21 -4.03 -19.26
N ARG A 55 -5.01 -5.12 -18.49
CA ARG A 55 -4.51 -5.04 -17.11
C ARG A 55 -3.12 -4.42 -17.04
N VAL A 56 -2.23 -4.79 -17.95
CA VAL A 56 -0.86 -4.26 -18.02
C VAL A 56 -0.85 -2.74 -18.30
N LYS A 57 -1.85 -2.23 -19.02
CA LYS A 57 -1.98 -0.79 -19.34
C LYS A 57 -2.60 0.04 -18.22
N THR A 58 -3.09 -0.59 -17.15
CA THR A 58 -3.67 0.13 -16.01
C THR A 58 -2.63 1.00 -15.32
N ASN A 59 -3.00 2.24 -15.01
CA ASN A 59 -2.17 3.15 -14.22
C ASN A 59 -2.30 2.82 -12.72
N TYR A 60 -1.41 1.97 -12.20
CA TYR A 60 -1.39 1.56 -10.80
C TYR A 60 -0.90 2.65 -9.83
N ASP A 61 -0.39 3.75 -10.36
CA ASP A 61 0.03 4.93 -9.59
C ASP A 61 -1.06 5.99 -9.49
N HIS A 62 -2.27 5.71 -9.99
CA HIS A 62 -3.44 6.58 -9.86
C HIS A 62 -4.33 6.12 -8.70
N PRO A 63 -4.90 7.05 -7.88
CA PRO A 63 -5.79 6.70 -6.76
C PRO A 63 -6.96 5.79 -7.15
N PHE A 64 -7.51 5.93 -8.36
CA PHE A 64 -8.61 5.09 -8.85
C PHE A 64 -8.24 3.62 -9.08
N ALA A 65 -6.97 3.26 -9.05
CA ALA A 65 -6.55 1.86 -9.14
C ALA A 65 -6.91 1.05 -7.88
N PHE A 66 -7.19 1.71 -6.77
CA PHE A 66 -7.46 1.10 -5.47
C PHE A 66 -8.95 0.98 -5.18
N ASP A 67 -9.32 -0.10 -4.49
CA ASP A 67 -10.65 -0.32 -3.91
C ASP A 67 -10.69 0.34 -2.51
N ASN A 68 -10.83 1.66 -2.51
CA ASN A 68 -10.83 2.44 -1.27
C ASN A 68 -12.05 2.15 -0.40
N ASP A 69 -13.20 1.83 -0.99
CA ASP A 69 -14.42 1.48 -0.24
C ASP A 69 -14.20 0.21 0.60
N LEU A 70 -13.59 -0.82 0.01
CA LEU A 70 -13.25 -2.04 0.72
C LEU A 70 -12.20 -1.78 1.81
N LEU A 71 -11.15 -1.01 1.49
CA LEU A 71 -10.12 -0.66 2.48
C LEU A 71 -10.72 0.07 3.68
N VAL A 72 -11.56 1.07 3.45
CA VAL A 72 -12.25 1.83 4.51
C VAL A 72 -13.14 0.91 5.34
N SER A 73 -13.92 0.03 4.70
CA SER A 73 -14.76 -0.94 5.39
C SER A 73 -13.95 -1.87 6.30
N ASP A 74 -12.85 -2.40 5.79
CA ASP A 74 -11.96 -3.28 6.55
C ASP A 74 -11.28 -2.56 7.72
N LEU A 75 -10.81 -1.33 7.50
CA LEU A 75 -10.21 -0.52 8.57
C LEU A 75 -11.20 -0.20 9.68
N LYS A 76 -12.47 0.10 9.35
CA LYS A 76 -13.52 0.32 10.35
C LYS A 76 -13.75 -0.91 11.21
N LYS A 77 -13.80 -2.10 10.61
CA LYS A 77 -13.93 -3.37 11.33
C LYS A 77 -12.70 -3.65 12.21
N LEU A 78 -11.51 -3.49 11.67
CA LEU A 78 -10.26 -3.71 12.42
C LEU A 78 -10.11 -2.74 13.59
N LYS A 79 -10.55 -1.50 13.44
CA LYS A 79 -10.56 -0.51 14.52
C LYS A 79 -11.43 -0.95 15.69
N GLN A 80 -12.53 -1.66 15.40
CA GLN A 80 -13.43 -2.27 16.39
C GLN A 80 -12.99 -3.68 16.82
N LYS A 81 -11.78 -4.11 16.46
CA LYS A 81 -11.23 -5.44 16.73
C LYS A 81 -12.05 -6.58 16.14
N GLN A 82 -12.76 -6.32 15.03
CA GLN A 82 -13.51 -7.34 14.30
C GLN A 82 -12.61 -8.05 13.28
N ARG A 83 -12.91 -9.31 13.02
CA ARG A 83 -12.27 -10.12 11.98
C ARG A 83 -12.59 -9.59 10.59
N ILE A 84 -11.59 -9.64 9.70
CA ILE A 84 -11.76 -9.38 8.27
C ILE A 84 -11.16 -10.51 7.42
N GLU A 85 -11.58 -10.58 6.18
CA GLU A 85 -10.93 -11.35 5.12
C GLU A 85 -10.33 -10.36 4.12
N LYS A 86 -9.05 -10.03 4.35
CA LYS A 86 -8.32 -9.06 3.54
C LYS A 86 -8.06 -9.61 2.13
N PRO A 87 -8.29 -8.82 1.06
CA PRO A 87 -7.88 -9.24 -0.27
C PRO A 87 -6.36 -9.40 -0.36
N THR A 88 -5.91 -10.21 -1.31
CA THR A 88 -4.53 -10.28 -1.74
C THR A 88 -4.46 -10.02 -3.24
N TYR A 89 -3.31 -9.57 -3.71
CA TYR A 89 -3.11 -9.19 -5.10
C TYR A 89 -2.09 -10.09 -5.78
N ASP A 90 -2.43 -10.59 -6.97
CA ASP A 90 -1.54 -11.39 -7.81
C ASP A 90 -0.85 -10.48 -8.82
N TYR A 91 0.41 -10.14 -8.54
CA TYR A 91 1.20 -9.25 -9.40
C TYR A 91 1.56 -9.87 -10.75
N ALA A 92 1.62 -11.19 -10.85
CA ALA A 92 1.88 -11.86 -12.12
C ALA A 92 0.67 -11.81 -13.06
N LYS A 93 -0.54 -11.88 -12.48
CA LYS A 93 -1.80 -11.80 -13.23
C LYS A 93 -2.37 -10.39 -13.32
N HIS A 94 -1.77 -9.42 -12.65
CA HIS A 94 -2.23 -8.03 -12.59
C HIS A 94 -3.71 -7.91 -12.18
N THR A 95 -4.12 -8.69 -11.19
CA THR A 95 -5.48 -8.64 -10.66
C THR A 95 -5.51 -9.16 -9.22
N ARG A 96 -6.66 -8.96 -8.56
CA ARG A 96 -6.91 -9.53 -7.23
C ARG A 96 -6.80 -11.05 -7.27
N SER A 97 -6.18 -11.65 -6.26
CA SER A 97 -6.11 -13.09 -6.09
C SER A 97 -7.45 -13.64 -5.56
N ASP A 98 -7.73 -14.91 -5.85
CA ASP A 98 -8.85 -15.65 -5.24
C ASP A 98 -8.58 -16.00 -3.76
N ILE A 99 -7.34 -15.85 -3.31
CA ILE A 99 -6.92 -16.13 -1.93
C ILE A 99 -7.08 -14.86 -1.10
N THR A 100 -7.75 -14.97 0.04
CA THR A 100 -7.85 -13.92 1.05
C THR A 100 -7.00 -14.24 2.26
N GLU A 101 -6.61 -13.22 3.01
CA GLU A 101 -5.91 -13.35 4.29
C GLU A 101 -6.87 -13.00 5.43
N VAL A 102 -7.09 -13.94 6.33
CA VAL A 102 -7.87 -13.70 7.54
C VAL A 102 -7.02 -12.90 8.54
N ILE A 103 -7.53 -11.75 8.97
CA ILE A 103 -6.95 -10.97 10.05
C ILE A 103 -7.94 -10.97 11.21
N GLU A 104 -7.50 -11.58 12.30
CA GLU A 104 -8.23 -11.59 13.57
C GLU A 104 -7.98 -10.29 14.35
N ASP A 105 -8.54 -10.20 15.53
CA ASP A 105 -8.34 -9.11 16.47
C ASP A 105 -6.86 -8.71 16.65
N ARG A 106 -6.56 -7.44 16.48
CA ARG A 106 -5.23 -6.85 16.65
C ARG A 106 -5.29 -5.61 17.54
N ASP A 107 -4.17 -5.32 18.21
CA ASP A 107 -4.04 -4.12 19.04
C ASP A 107 -3.55 -2.94 18.21
N VAL A 108 -2.67 -3.21 17.24
CA VAL A 108 -2.08 -2.21 16.35
C VAL A 108 -2.14 -2.69 14.90
N ILE A 109 -2.67 -1.84 14.03
CA ILE A 109 -2.64 -1.99 12.58
C ILE A 109 -1.68 -0.95 12.01
N ILE A 110 -0.72 -1.37 11.20
CA ILE A 110 0.17 -0.49 10.45
C ILE A 110 -0.27 -0.57 8.99
N LEU A 111 -0.88 0.50 8.48
CA LEU A 111 -1.27 0.61 7.08
C LEU A 111 -0.20 1.41 6.33
N GLU A 112 0.42 0.82 5.31
CA GLU A 112 1.40 1.51 4.49
C GLU A 112 0.98 1.53 3.01
N GLY A 113 1.24 2.64 2.34
CA GLY A 113 0.96 2.80 0.92
C GLY A 113 1.13 4.23 0.43
N ILE A 114 1.23 4.38 -0.88
CA ILE A 114 1.49 5.69 -1.50
C ILE A 114 0.35 6.69 -1.29
N PHE A 115 -0.90 6.25 -1.20
CA PHE A 115 -2.08 7.11 -1.08
C PHE A 115 -2.76 7.07 0.29
N VAL A 116 -2.14 6.50 1.31
CA VAL A 116 -2.74 6.39 2.65
C VAL A 116 -3.17 7.75 3.20
N LEU A 117 -2.39 8.81 2.96
CA LEU A 117 -2.72 10.16 3.42
C LEU A 117 -3.55 10.97 2.41
N ALA A 118 -3.61 10.56 1.15
CA ALA A 118 -4.38 11.26 0.12
C ALA A 118 -5.89 11.02 0.27
N GLU A 119 -6.28 9.81 0.68
CA GLU A 119 -7.67 9.43 0.86
C GLU A 119 -8.21 9.89 2.21
N GLU A 120 -9.15 10.82 2.19
CA GLU A 120 -9.67 11.47 3.40
C GLU A 120 -10.28 10.48 4.40
N GLU A 121 -11.10 9.54 3.95
CA GLU A 121 -11.72 8.56 4.84
C GLU A 121 -10.68 7.63 5.48
N VAL A 122 -9.68 7.21 4.73
CA VAL A 122 -8.56 6.41 5.25
C VAL A 122 -7.77 7.21 6.28
N ARG A 123 -7.41 8.45 5.94
CA ARG A 123 -6.66 9.35 6.82
C ARG A 123 -7.40 9.60 8.14
N ASN A 124 -8.72 9.79 8.09
CA ASN A 124 -9.54 10.04 9.29
C ASN A 124 -9.68 8.81 10.20
N LEU A 125 -9.45 7.60 9.69
CA LEU A 125 -9.44 6.37 10.47
C LEU A 125 -8.11 6.13 11.18
N CYS A 126 -7.02 6.74 10.72
CA CYS A 126 -5.71 6.61 11.33
C CYS A 126 -5.61 7.44 12.62
N ASP A 127 -5.03 6.86 13.66
CA ASP A 127 -4.75 7.54 14.92
C ASP A 127 -3.40 8.26 14.89
N ILE A 128 -2.44 7.71 14.13
CA ILE A 128 -1.11 8.28 13.89
C ILE A 128 -0.85 8.30 12.39
N LEU A 129 -0.35 9.42 11.90
CA LEU A 129 -0.03 9.63 10.50
C LEU A 129 1.46 9.92 10.34
N ILE A 130 2.12 9.17 9.47
CA ILE A 130 3.54 9.30 9.16
C ILE A 130 3.69 9.51 7.65
N TYR A 131 4.36 10.57 7.25
CA TYR A 131 4.78 10.77 5.88
C TYR A 131 6.29 10.58 5.77
N VAL A 132 6.73 9.68 4.89
CA VAL A 132 8.15 9.40 4.64
C VAL A 132 8.60 10.28 3.49
N ASP A 133 9.22 11.40 3.85
CA ASP A 133 9.76 12.37 2.89
C ASP A 133 11.18 11.96 2.50
N THR A 134 11.34 11.56 1.25
CA THR A 134 12.63 11.20 0.66
C THR A 134 12.75 11.88 -0.69
N ASP A 135 13.89 12.47 -0.96
CA ASP A 135 14.16 13.20 -2.20
C ASP A 135 13.91 12.33 -3.44
N ALA A 136 13.40 12.96 -4.50
CA ALA A 136 12.94 12.26 -5.70
C ALA A 136 14.05 11.48 -6.41
N ASP A 137 15.27 12.01 -6.42
CA ASP A 137 16.46 11.35 -7.01
C ASP A 137 16.85 10.08 -6.25
N ILE A 138 16.81 10.14 -4.91
CA ILE A 138 17.07 8.97 -4.06
C ILE A 138 15.97 7.91 -4.25
N ARG A 139 14.70 8.31 -4.30
CA ARG A 139 13.59 7.39 -4.57
C ARG A 139 13.72 6.74 -5.95
N PHE A 140 14.10 7.51 -6.96
CA PHE A 140 14.29 6.99 -8.32
C PHE A 140 15.44 5.97 -8.38
N ILE A 141 16.59 6.27 -7.79
CA ILE A 141 17.74 5.36 -7.73
C ILE A 141 17.37 4.04 -7.04
N ARG A 142 16.69 4.11 -5.90
CA ARG A 142 16.24 2.93 -5.17
C ARG A 142 15.24 2.09 -5.97
N ARG A 143 14.28 2.76 -6.63
CA ARG A 143 13.30 2.10 -7.50
C ARG A 143 13.97 1.43 -8.69
N LEU A 144 14.89 2.11 -9.36
CA LEU A 144 15.61 1.58 -10.52
C LEU A 144 16.37 0.31 -10.14
N ARG A 145 17.15 0.35 -9.07
CA ARG A 145 17.89 -0.82 -8.58
C ARG A 145 16.96 -1.99 -8.26
N ARG A 146 15.93 -1.76 -7.43
CA ARG A 146 14.98 -2.79 -7.06
C ARG A 146 14.30 -3.43 -8.27
N ASP A 147 13.79 -2.62 -9.20
CA ASP A 147 13.02 -3.12 -10.32
C ASP A 147 13.89 -3.87 -11.34
N VAL A 148 15.17 -3.49 -11.49
CA VAL A 148 16.11 -4.20 -12.33
C VAL A 148 16.63 -5.49 -11.67
N GLU A 149 17.02 -5.43 -10.40
CA GLU A 149 17.63 -6.55 -9.67
C GLU A 149 16.61 -7.60 -9.23
N GLU A 150 15.41 -7.17 -8.76
CA GLU A 150 14.43 -8.05 -8.12
C GLU A 150 13.22 -8.37 -9.02
N ARG A 151 12.90 -7.51 -10.00
CA ARG A 151 11.69 -7.63 -10.82
C ARG A 151 11.98 -7.88 -12.30
N ALA A 152 13.25 -8.15 -12.64
CA ALA A 152 13.71 -8.44 -14.00
C ALA A 152 13.28 -7.41 -15.06
N ARG A 153 13.16 -6.15 -14.68
CA ARG A 153 12.82 -5.06 -15.60
C ARG A 153 14.08 -4.47 -16.24
N THR A 154 13.93 -3.90 -17.43
CA THR A 154 15.01 -3.16 -18.07
C THR A 154 15.10 -1.73 -17.52
N VAL A 155 16.29 -1.14 -17.57
CA VAL A 155 16.52 0.27 -17.20
C VAL A 155 15.57 1.20 -17.96
N ASP A 156 15.46 1.04 -19.28
CA ASP A 156 14.58 1.86 -20.12
C ASP A 156 13.11 1.73 -19.71
N SER A 157 12.64 0.51 -19.43
CA SER A 157 11.27 0.27 -18.96
C SER A 157 10.97 1.00 -17.65
N VAL A 158 11.91 0.99 -16.70
CA VAL A 158 11.72 1.69 -15.41
C VAL A 158 11.75 3.20 -15.59
N CYS A 159 12.70 3.72 -16.39
CA CYS A 159 12.83 5.14 -16.68
C CYS A 159 11.57 5.69 -17.37
N ASN A 160 11.10 5.01 -18.40
CA ASN A 160 9.92 5.45 -19.15
C ASN A 160 8.68 5.46 -18.24
N GLN A 161 8.44 4.41 -17.47
CA GLN A 161 7.32 4.37 -16.52
C GLN A 161 7.42 5.47 -15.46
N TYR A 162 8.63 5.75 -14.98
CA TYR A 162 8.83 6.82 -14.00
C TYR A 162 8.43 8.18 -14.55
N LEU A 163 8.89 8.50 -15.77
CA LEU A 163 8.60 9.79 -16.42
C LEU A 163 7.15 9.93 -16.86
N GLU A 164 6.56 8.85 -17.37
CA GLU A 164 5.20 8.88 -17.93
C GLU A 164 4.11 8.77 -16.87
N THR A 165 4.39 8.07 -15.77
CA THR A 165 3.35 7.70 -14.80
C THR A 165 3.72 8.05 -13.37
N VAL A 166 4.82 7.54 -12.85
CA VAL A 166 5.11 7.60 -11.41
C VAL A 166 5.34 9.02 -10.93
N ARG A 167 6.16 9.78 -11.64
CA ARG A 167 6.47 11.17 -11.29
C ARG A 167 5.24 12.08 -11.42
N PRO A 168 4.50 12.09 -12.54
CA PRO A 168 3.30 12.92 -12.65
C PRO A 168 2.25 12.61 -11.59
N MET A 169 2.04 11.33 -11.27
CA MET A 169 1.08 10.93 -10.25
C MET A 169 1.53 11.33 -8.85
N HIS A 170 2.83 11.23 -8.56
CA HIS A 170 3.38 11.72 -7.29
C HIS A 170 3.18 13.22 -7.14
N GLU A 171 3.51 14.00 -8.16
CA GLU A 171 3.37 15.47 -8.14
C GLU A 171 1.90 15.92 -8.00
N GLN A 172 0.95 15.12 -8.48
CA GLN A 172 -0.48 15.45 -8.44
C GLN A 172 -1.18 15.00 -7.17
N PHE A 173 -0.83 13.84 -6.59
CA PHE A 173 -1.63 13.17 -5.57
C PHE A 173 -0.89 12.91 -4.25
N ILE A 174 0.41 13.05 -4.19
CA ILE A 174 1.24 12.79 -3.02
C ILE A 174 2.04 14.06 -2.65
#